data_f6892e8e97c969a448a9a15f686c1f72
#
_entry.id   f6892e8e97c969a448a9a15f686c1f72
#
_cell.length_a   1.000
_cell.length_b   1.000
_cell.length_c   1.000
_cell.angle_alpha   90.00
_cell.angle_beta   90.00
_cell.angle_gamma   90.00
#
_symmetry.space_group_name_H-M   'P 1'
#
loop_
_entity.id
_entity.type
_entity.pdbx_description
1 polymer ?
#
loop_
_entity_poly.entity_id
_entity_poly.type
_entity_poly.pdbx_seq_one_letter_code
_entity_poly.pdbx_strand_id
1 'polypeptide(L)'
;IQVASIFGGETNWYSKGKVTKTEKFSSSFATFLKILLPLSKNGEDFVTGSTLGSWDLKARYRLRNNDELYAYISWPWEDGSGIGRCNKWDGVWGFEYKSARRGWLTGLVAEYIDFRDQSGPIHWAPQDTPGTTITTQATGRDNYYNNGYYNSYAYYGMSIGTPFLMSPIYNLDGYPAFACNRTNGFHIGASGYIIPTLEYRMLLGYQRGLGNYTYPYYHARSNTSFMLEGNFDASAITPGLSMKAQLAFDCGALRGNNFGCCLSVTYKGKIGR
;
A
#
# COMPACT_ATOMS: atom_id res chain seq x y z
N ILE A 1 13.81 0.05 4.17
CA ILE A 1 13.54 -0.56 2.86
C ILE A 1 12.68 -1.79 3.10
N GLN A 2 11.60 -1.90 2.36
CA GLN A 2 10.77 -3.10 2.31
C GLN A 2 10.88 -3.69 0.91
N VAL A 3 11.00 -4.99 0.81
CA VAL A 3 11.18 -5.69 -0.47
C VAL A 3 10.34 -6.96 -0.48
N ALA A 4 9.57 -7.14 -1.55
CA ALA A 4 8.93 -8.39 -1.90
C ALA A 4 9.46 -8.85 -3.26
N SER A 5 9.85 -10.10 -3.38
CA SER A 5 10.47 -10.61 -4.60
C SER A 5 10.16 -12.09 -4.81
N ILE A 6 10.15 -12.54 -6.07
CA ILE A 6 10.07 -13.96 -6.38
C ILE A 6 11.45 -14.61 -6.20
N PHE A 7 11.47 -15.71 -5.47
CA PHE A 7 12.64 -16.53 -5.31
C PHE A 7 12.32 -17.97 -5.70
N GLY A 8 12.82 -18.39 -6.85
CA GLY A 8 12.51 -19.71 -7.43
C GLY A 8 11.10 -19.80 -8.02
N GLY A 9 10.69 -20.99 -8.42
CA GLY A 9 9.42 -21.25 -9.09
C GLY A 9 9.46 -21.03 -10.60
N GLU A 10 8.30 -21.03 -11.22
CA GLU A 10 8.16 -20.82 -12.66
C GLU A 10 6.86 -20.07 -12.99
N THR A 11 6.86 -19.38 -14.12
CA THR A 11 5.66 -18.79 -14.70
C THR A 11 5.39 -19.38 -16.08
N ASN A 12 4.12 -19.57 -16.42
CA ASN A 12 3.68 -20.07 -17.71
C ASN A 12 2.92 -19.00 -18.48
N TRP A 13 3.34 -18.74 -19.69
CA TRP A 13 2.66 -17.83 -20.61
C TRP A 13 1.66 -18.63 -21.44
N TYR A 14 0.43 -18.14 -21.53
CA TYR A 14 -0.64 -18.79 -22.24
C TYR A 14 -1.06 -18.02 -23.48
N SER A 15 -1.31 -18.72 -24.57
CA SER A 15 -2.01 -18.20 -25.73
C SER A 15 -3.05 -19.21 -26.18
N LYS A 16 -4.29 -18.78 -26.38
CA LYS A 16 -5.43 -19.65 -26.78
C LYS A 16 -5.56 -20.89 -25.91
N GLY A 17 -5.36 -20.74 -24.58
CA GLY A 17 -5.49 -21.85 -23.61
C GLY A 17 -4.29 -22.81 -23.57
N LYS A 18 -3.25 -22.61 -24.36
CA LYS A 18 -2.04 -23.43 -24.37
C LYS A 18 -0.86 -22.69 -23.80
N VAL A 19 -0.01 -23.38 -23.05
CA VAL A 19 1.28 -22.84 -22.59
C VAL A 19 2.16 -22.62 -23.81
N THR A 20 2.59 -21.38 -24.01
CA THR A 20 3.47 -20.99 -25.14
C THR A 20 4.91 -20.79 -24.70
N LYS A 21 5.13 -20.45 -23.44
CA LYS A 21 6.47 -20.25 -22.85
C LYS A 21 6.39 -20.57 -21.36
N THR A 22 7.41 -21.24 -20.84
CA THR A 22 7.65 -21.41 -19.40
C THR A 22 8.96 -20.68 -19.06
N GLU A 23 8.93 -19.84 -18.04
CA GLU A 23 10.09 -19.12 -17.54
C GLU A 23 10.35 -19.52 -16.10
N LYS A 24 11.59 -19.94 -15.79
CA LYS A 24 12.00 -20.38 -14.46
C LYS A 24 12.79 -19.27 -13.75
N PHE A 25 12.47 -19.03 -12.50
CA PHE A 25 13.19 -18.11 -11.64
C PHE A 25 14.29 -18.83 -10.87
N SER A 26 15.44 -18.18 -10.79
CA SER A 26 16.58 -18.74 -10.05
C SER A 26 16.31 -18.74 -8.54
N SER A 27 16.68 -19.84 -7.87
CA SER A 27 16.67 -19.99 -6.42
C SER A 27 18.10 -20.10 -5.84
N SER A 28 19.11 -19.61 -6.55
CA SER A 28 20.49 -19.65 -6.09
C SER A 28 20.77 -18.67 -4.96
N PHE A 29 21.75 -18.94 -4.13
CA PHE A 29 22.19 -18.02 -3.07
C PHE A 29 22.64 -16.66 -3.63
N ALA A 30 23.27 -16.63 -4.80
CA ALA A 30 23.61 -15.39 -5.48
C ALA A 30 22.35 -14.58 -5.85
N THR A 31 21.27 -15.22 -6.27
CA THR A 31 19.98 -14.57 -6.52
C THR A 31 19.40 -14.00 -5.24
N PHE A 32 19.45 -14.74 -4.14
CA PHE A 32 19.02 -14.26 -2.82
C PHE A 32 19.75 -12.98 -2.41
N LEU A 33 21.09 -12.93 -2.55
CA LEU A 33 21.86 -11.73 -2.24
C LEU A 33 21.50 -10.54 -3.15
N LYS A 34 21.23 -10.78 -4.44
CA LYS A 34 20.78 -9.72 -5.37
C LYS A 34 19.40 -9.18 -5.03
N ILE A 35 18.52 -10.00 -4.45
CA ILE A 35 17.20 -9.57 -3.98
C ILE A 35 17.33 -8.68 -2.74
N LEU A 36 18.23 -9.01 -1.83
CA LEU A 36 18.50 -8.17 -0.64
C LEU A 36 19.07 -6.79 -1.00
N LEU A 37 19.81 -6.71 -2.11
CA LEU A 37 20.37 -5.48 -2.64
C LEU A 37 19.84 -5.28 -4.05
N PRO A 38 18.62 -4.73 -4.20
CA PRO A 38 17.98 -4.57 -5.50
C PRO A 38 18.73 -3.53 -6.33
N LEU A 39 19.68 -4.00 -7.12
CA LEU A 39 20.47 -3.20 -8.06
C LEU A 39 20.05 -3.56 -9.47
N SER A 40 19.54 -2.58 -10.19
CA SER A 40 19.32 -2.67 -11.63
C SER A 40 20.64 -2.38 -12.37
N LYS A 41 20.95 -3.20 -13.37
CA LYS A 41 22.13 -2.94 -14.22
C LYS A 41 21.87 -1.86 -15.29
N ASN A 42 20.65 -1.72 -15.76
CA ASN A 42 20.30 -0.91 -16.94
C ASN A 42 19.02 -0.11 -16.74
N GLY A 43 18.84 0.55 -15.59
CA GLY A 43 17.71 1.45 -15.33
C GLY A 43 16.34 0.80 -15.33
N GLU A 44 16.05 -0.09 -16.29
CA GLU A 44 14.75 -0.71 -16.52
C GLU A 44 14.75 -2.22 -16.57
N ASP A 45 15.92 -2.84 -16.52
CA ASP A 45 15.94 -4.27 -16.34
C ASP A 45 15.16 -4.60 -15.09
N PHE A 46 14.21 -5.52 -15.23
CA PHE A 46 13.52 -6.08 -14.10
C PHE A 46 14.53 -6.47 -13.03
N VAL A 47 14.37 -5.91 -11.87
CA VAL A 47 15.20 -6.27 -10.73
C VAL A 47 15.08 -7.78 -10.56
N THR A 48 16.21 -8.45 -10.38
CA THR A 48 16.27 -9.92 -10.26
C THR A 48 15.15 -10.42 -9.35
N GLY A 49 14.30 -11.31 -9.89
CA GLY A 49 13.18 -11.89 -9.15
C GLY A 49 11.90 -11.05 -9.19
N SER A 50 11.77 -10.11 -10.14
CA SER A 50 10.57 -9.27 -10.25
C SER A 50 10.20 -8.64 -8.91
N THR A 51 10.91 -7.62 -8.52
CA THR A 51 10.91 -7.09 -7.15
C THR A 51 9.99 -5.90 -7.02
N LEU A 52 9.17 -5.91 -5.97
CA LEU A 52 8.40 -4.77 -5.49
C LEU A 52 9.01 -4.30 -4.17
N GLY A 53 9.16 -3.00 -3.98
CA GLY A 53 9.69 -2.48 -2.73
C GLY A 53 9.27 -1.06 -2.42
N SER A 54 9.77 -0.55 -1.30
CA SER A 54 9.66 0.85 -0.92
C SER A 54 10.91 1.36 -0.22
N TRP A 55 11.17 2.65 -0.40
CA TRP A 55 12.08 3.42 0.43
C TRP A 55 11.27 4.10 1.52
N ASP A 56 11.57 3.78 2.77
CA ASP A 56 10.87 4.35 3.93
C ASP A 56 11.82 5.24 4.71
N LEU A 57 11.46 6.49 4.88
CA LEU A 57 12.16 7.45 5.71
C LEU A 57 11.21 7.93 6.80
N LYS A 58 11.70 7.94 8.05
CA LYS A 58 10.92 8.41 9.19
C LYS A 58 11.80 9.27 10.10
N ALA A 59 11.35 10.48 10.37
CA ALA A 59 11.91 11.36 11.37
C ALA A 59 11.02 11.35 12.62
N ARG A 60 11.64 11.37 13.79
CA ARG A 60 10.96 11.46 15.09
C ARG A 60 11.49 12.63 15.87
N TYR A 61 10.60 13.40 16.46
CA TYR A 61 10.93 14.48 17.37
C TYR A 61 10.14 14.32 18.67
N ARG A 62 10.83 14.32 19.82
CA ARG A 62 10.21 14.26 21.14
C ARG A 62 10.12 15.66 21.72
N LEU A 63 8.90 16.06 22.06
CA LEU A 63 8.60 17.31 22.71
C LEU A 63 9.01 17.28 24.22
N ARG A 64 9.11 18.45 24.86
CA ARG A 64 9.46 18.56 26.28
C ARG A 64 8.48 17.86 27.23
N ASN A 65 7.22 17.74 26.84
CA ASN A 65 6.16 17.03 27.57
C ASN A 65 6.14 15.53 27.31
N ASN A 66 7.16 14.99 26.61
CA ASN A 66 7.30 13.62 26.13
C ASN A 66 6.31 13.20 25.04
N ASP A 67 5.52 14.10 24.48
CA ASP A 67 4.76 13.80 23.27
C ASP A 67 5.71 13.62 22.09
N GLU A 68 5.29 12.90 21.07
CA GLU A 68 6.10 12.57 19.92
C GLU A 68 5.45 13.02 18.63
N LEU A 69 6.26 13.63 17.78
CA LEU A 69 5.92 13.97 16.41
C LEU A 69 6.72 13.08 15.47
N TYR A 70 6.05 12.59 14.43
CA TYR A 70 6.69 11.87 13.36
C TYR A 70 6.36 12.52 12.04
N ALA A 71 7.35 12.58 11.15
CA ALA A 71 7.16 12.86 9.74
C ALA A 71 7.78 11.70 8.97
N TYR A 72 7.07 11.18 7.98
CA TYR A 72 7.56 10.04 7.22
C TYR A 72 7.13 10.09 5.77
N ILE A 73 7.87 9.35 4.95
CA ILE A 73 7.53 9.08 3.57
C ILE A 73 7.84 7.61 3.25
N SER A 74 6.94 6.97 2.50
CA SER A 74 7.12 5.66 1.89
C SER A 74 7.02 5.81 0.37
N TRP A 75 8.11 5.55 -0.34
CA TRP A 75 8.20 5.63 -1.80
C TRP A 75 8.17 4.23 -2.41
N PRO A 76 7.10 3.83 -3.10
CA PRO A 76 7.05 2.54 -3.76
C PRO A 76 7.92 2.54 -5.02
N TRP A 77 8.40 1.35 -5.37
CA TRP A 77 9.12 1.09 -6.61
C TRP A 77 8.95 -0.37 -7.04
N GLU A 78 9.01 -0.64 -8.33
CA GLU A 78 8.95 -1.97 -8.91
C GLU A 78 10.22 -2.32 -9.68
N ASP A 79 10.86 -1.33 -10.29
CA ASP A 79 12.07 -1.51 -11.09
C ASP A 79 13.08 -0.38 -10.87
N GLY A 80 14.09 -0.32 -11.75
CA GLY A 80 15.17 0.65 -11.67
C GLY A 80 14.69 2.09 -11.80
N SER A 81 13.62 2.36 -12.53
CA SER A 81 13.07 3.71 -12.68
C SER A 81 12.47 4.22 -11.36
N GLY A 82 11.72 3.38 -10.66
CA GLY A 82 11.19 3.68 -9.34
C GLY A 82 12.28 3.77 -8.27
N ILE A 83 13.26 2.87 -8.29
CA ILE A 83 14.45 2.93 -7.42
C ILE A 83 15.18 4.26 -7.61
N GLY A 84 15.35 4.70 -8.86
CA GLY A 84 15.98 5.97 -9.25
C GLY A 84 15.11 7.21 -9.03
N ARG A 85 13.92 7.09 -8.46
CA ARG A 85 13.01 8.19 -8.17
C ARG A 85 12.46 8.91 -9.42
N CYS A 86 12.37 8.23 -10.56
CA CYS A 86 11.71 8.79 -11.75
C CYS A 86 10.20 8.96 -11.54
N ASN A 87 9.62 8.28 -10.53
CA ASN A 87 8.23 8.44 -10.09
C ASN A 87 8.00 9.68 -9.19
N LYS A 88 8.96 10.58 -9.10
CA LYS A 88 8.89 11.93 -8.48
C LYS A 88 8.31 11.90 -7.05
N TRP A 89 7.08 12.43 -6.91
CA TRP A 89 6.41 12.60 -5.62
C TRP A 89 5.48 11.45 -5.24
N ASP A 90 5.42 10.40 -6.08
CA ASP A 90 4.66 9.21 -5.73
C ASP A 90 5.11 8.67 -4.38
N GLY A 91 4.14 8.31 -3.57
CA GLY A 91 4.38 7.79 -2.24
C GLY A 91 3.29 8.17 -1.24
N VAL A 92 3.51 7.72 -0.02
CA VAL A 92 2.71 8.08 1.16
C VAL A 92 3.52 9.07 2.00
N TRP A 93 2.98 10.28 2.19
CA TRP A 93 3.57 11.36 2.97
C TRP A 93 2.75 11.51 4.24
N GLY A 94 3.36 11.23 5.37
CA GLY A 94 2.64 11.15 6.63
C GLY A 94 3.22 12.03 7.73
N PHE A 95 2.31 12.50 8.56
CA PHE A 95 2.57 13.14 9.83
C PHE A 95 1.81 12.41 10.92
N GLU A 96 2.46 12.15 12.07
CA GLU A 96 1.84 11.47 13.20
C GLU A 96 2.20 12.21 14.49
N TYR A 97 1.21 12.42 15.34
CA TYR A 97 1.35 12.90 16.71
C TYR A 97 0.95 11.79 17.68
N LYS A 98 1.74 11.59 18.71
CA LYS A 98 1.45 10.69 19.83
C LYS A 98 1.58 11.44 21.15
N SER A 99 0.54 11.46 21.95
CA SER A 99 0.58 12.00 23.31
C SER A 99 1.18 10.97 24.27
N ALA A 100 2.03 11.47 25.17
CA ALA A 100 2.54 10.68 26.28
C ALA A 100 1.49 10.45 27.39
N ARG A 101 0.40 11.20 27.36
CA ARG A 101 -0.64 11.19 28.41
C ARG A 101 -1.96 10.69 27.84
N ARG A 102 -2.74 10.00 28.68
CA ARG A 102 -4.14 9.72 28.35
C ARG A 102 -4.94 11.02 28.35
N GLY A 103 -5.79 11.17 27.35
CA GLY A 103 -6.65 12.34 27.18
C GLY A 103 -7.60 12.14 26.03
N TRP A 104 -8.38 13.17 25.75
CA TRP A 104 -9.34 13.14 24.65
C TRP A 104 -8.67 12.96 23.27
N LEU A 105 -7.37 13.33 23.13
CA LEU A 105 -6.55 13.08 21.95
C LEU A 105 -5.23 12.44 22.39
N THR A 106 -5.00 11.19 22.01
CA THR A 106 -3.77 10.44 22.27
C THR A 106 -2.97 10.15 21.02
N GLY A 107 -3.62 10.18 19.87
CA GLY A 107 -2.98 9.97 18.57
C GLY A 107 -3.70 10.74 17.48
N LEU A 108 -2.93 11.30 16.57
CA LEU A 108 -3.40 11.92 15.33
C LEU A 108 -2.47 11.49 14.21
N VAL A 109 -3.03 11.08 13.08
CA VAL A 109 -2.28 10.81 11.84
C VAL A 109 -2.94 11.57 10.69
N ALA A 110 -2.11 12.12 9.82
CA ALA A 110 -2.55 12.72 8.57
C ALA A 110 -1.59 12.25 7.47
N GLU A 111 -2.14 11.70 6.40
CA GLU A 111 -1.37 11.18 5.27
C GLU A 111 -1.91 11.77 3.98
N TYR A 112 -1.01 12.16 3.10
CA TYR A 112 -1.28 12.42 1.70
C TYR A 112 -0.67 11.30 0.88
N ILE A 113 -1.43 10.76 -0.06
CA ILE A 113 -1.05 9.63 -0.88
C ILE A 113 -1.13 10.06 -2.34
N ASP A 114 -0.06 9.81 -3.09
CA ASP A 114 -0.03 10.04 -4.52
C ASP A 114 0.66 8.87 -5.23
N PHE A 115 0.00 8.29 -6.23
CA PHE A 115 0.49 7.23 -7.10
C PHE A 115 0.10 7.51 -8.55
N ARG A 116 0.17 8.78 -8.98
CA ARG A 116 -0.28 9.17 -10.31
C ARG A 116 0.81 9.20 -11.34
N ASP A 117 2.05 9.42 -10.92
CA ASP A 117 3.19 9.59 -11.83
C ASP A 117 3.68 8.23 -12.36
N GLN A 118 3.95 7.27 -11.48
CA GLN A 118 4.39 5.92 -11.83
C GLN A 118 5.54 5.94 -12.85
N SER A 119 6.60 6.73 -12.55
CA SER A 119 7.74 7.01 -13.43
C SER A 119 7.40 7.77 -14.72
N GLY A 120 6.21 8.39 -14.76
CA GLY A 120 5.77 9.29 -15.83
C GLY A 120 5.10 8.59 -17.01
N PRO A 121 4.53 9.38 -17.94
CA PRO A 121 3.81 8.86 -19.11
C PRO A 121 4.74 8.49 -20.27
N ILE A 122 6.02 8.83 -20.23
CA ILE A 122 6.95 8.71 -21.35
C ILE A 122 7.72 7.41 -21.23
N HIS A 123 7.71 6.66 -22.31
CA HIS A 123 8.48 5.46 -22.50
C HIS A 123 9.60 5.75 -23.51
N TRP A 124 10.85 5.52 -23.10
CA TRP A 124 12.01 5.76 -23.94
C TRP A 124 12.67 4.43 -24.31
N ALA A 125 12.70 4.13 -25.61
CA ALA A 125 13.53 3.08 -26.16
C ALA A 125 14.61 3.70 -27.02
N PRO A 126 15.84 3.17 -27.09
CA PRO A 126 16.90 3.68 -27.96
C PRO A 126 16.46 3.80 -29.44
N GLN A 127 15.61 2.88 -29.88
CA GLN A 127 15.02 2.91 -31.23
C GLN A 127 13.97 4.00 -31.41
N ASP A 128 13.37 4.51 -30.36
CA ASP A 128 12.35 5.56 -30.44
C ASP A 128 12.96 6.96 -30.52
N THR A 129 14.27 7.05 -30.28
CA THR A 129 15.01 8.32 -30.29
C THR A 129 16.30 8.18 -31.12
N PRO A 130 16.18 8.12 -32.45
CA PRO A 130 17.32 7.99 -33.32
C PRO A 130 18.35 9.10 -33.09
N GLY A 131 19.64 8.75 -33.07
CA GLY A 131 20.74 9.69 -32.90
C GLY A 131 21.05 10.07 -31.46
N THR A 132 20.42 9.45 -30.45
CA THR A 132 20.81 9.64 -29.06
C THR A 132 21.89 8.63 -28.65
N THR A 133 22.72 9.03 -27.67
CA THR A 133 23.70 8.15 -27.03
C THR A 133 23.13 7.45 -25.79
N ILE A 134 21.84 7.61 -25.52
CA ILE A 134 21.16 6.99 -24.39
C ILE A 134 20.98 5.50 -24.70
N THR A 135 21.77 4.68 -24.04
CA THR A 135 21.74 3.22 -24.18
C THR A 135 20.95 2.53 -23.06
N THR A 136 20.63 3.27 -22.00
CA THR A 136 19.83 2.81 -20.86
C THR A 136 18.48 3.50 -20.91
N GLN A 137 17.44 2.72 -20.74
CA GLN A 137 16.07 3.26 -20.75
C GLN A 137 15.63 3.55 -19.32
N ALA A 138 15.09 4.76 -19.11
CA ALA A 138 14.16 5.00 -18.06
C ALA A 138 12.77 4.96 -18.67
N THR A 139 11.98 3.94 -18.41
CA THR A 139 10.61 3.87 -18.89
C THR A 139 9.72 4.62 -17.94
N GLY A 140 8.78 5.33 -18.49
CA GLY A 140 7.62 5.80 -17.79
C GLY A 140 6.49 4.77 -17.84
N ARG A 141 5.37 5.09 -17.23
CA ARG A 141 4.14 4.30 -17.22
C ARG A 141 4.28 2.94 -16.55
N ASP A 142 5.00 2.87 -15.44
CA ASP A 142 4.93 1.71 -14.58
C ASP A 142 3.48 1.40 -14.25
N ASN A 143 3.16 0.15 -14.13
CA ASN A 143 1.83 -0.29 -13.78
C ASN A 143 1.87 -0.96 -12.41
N TYR A 144 1.99 -0.15 -11.38
CA TYR A 144 2.23 -0.59 -10.01
C TYR A 144 1.36 -1.77 -9.62
N TYR A 145 2.00 -2.81 -9.10
CA TYR A 145 1.40 -4.07 -8.66
C TYR A 145 0.78 -4.93 -9.76
N ASN A 146 0.80 -4.49 -11.04
CA ASN A 146 0.38 -5.28 -12.20
C ASN A 146 1.61 -5.77 -12.95
N ASN A 147 2.24 -6.80 -12.48
CA ASN A 147 3.42 -7.35 -13.13
C ASN A 147 3.04 -8.46 -14.11
N GLY A 148 3.72 -8.51 -15.28
CA GLY A 148 3.48 -9.52 -16.30
C GLY A 148 3.90 -10.95 -15.90
N TYR A 149 4.75 -11.10 -14.90
CA TYR A 149 5.20 -12.40 -14.38
C TYR A 149 4.28 -12.94 -13.28
N TYR A 150 3.42 -12.09 -12.71
CA TYR A 150 2.42 -12.47 -11.72
C TYR A 150 1.03 -12.06 -12.20
N ASN A 151 0.03 -12.70 -11.65
CA ASN A 151 -1.33 -12.15 -11.68
C ASN A 151 -1.47 -11.04 -10.63
N SER A 152 -0.70 -9.96 -10.78
CA SER A 152 -0.58 -8.86 -9.82
C SER A 152 0.07 -9.24 -8.46
N TYR A 153 0.55 -8.24 -7.73
CA TYR A 153 1.05 -8.42 -6.36
C TYR A 153 -0.11 -8.54 -5.37
N ALA A 154 -0.89 -9.59 -5.54
CA ALA A 154 -2.06 -9.89 -4.71
C ALA A 154 -2.03 -11.34 -4.22
N TYR A 155 -2.44 -11.54 -2.97
CA TYR A 155 -2.64 -12.85 -2.38
C TYR A 155 -4.13 -13.03 -2.10
N TYR A 156 -4.76 -14.04 -2.72
CA TYR A 156 -6.22 -14.21 -2.71
C TYR A 156 -6.99 -12.91 -3.02
N GLY A 157 -6.50 -12.15 -4.00
CA GLY A 157 -7.10 -10.90 -4.44
C GLY A 157 -6.84 -9.69 -3.53
N MET A 158 -6.14 -9.86 -2.41
CA MET A 158 -5.72 -8.76 -1.53
C MET A 158 -4.31 -8.30 -1.87
N SER A 159 -4.10 -6.99 -1.93
CA SER A 159 -2.78 -6.39 -2.17
C SER A 159 -1.77 -6.80 -1.10
N ILE A 160 -0.58 -7.20 -1.52
CA ILE A 160 0.58 -7.41 -0.64
C ILE A 160 1.44 -6.14 -0.48
N GLY A 161 1.08 -5.07 -1.18
CA GLY A 161 1.72 -3.75 -1.06
C GLY A 161 0.91 -2.80 -0.22
N THR A 162 0.90 -1.51 -0.61
CA THR A 162 0.15 -0.50 0.11
C THR A 162 -1.37 -0.76 0.04
N PRO A 163 -2.07 -0.74 1.19
CA PRO A 163 -3.51 -0.98 1.22
C PRO A 163 -4.34 0.15 0.59
N PHE A 164 -3.70 1.29 0.28
CA PHE A 164 -4.36 2.41 -0.39
C PHE A 164 -4.66 2.12 -1.86
N LEU A 165 -3.86 1.29 -2.52
CA LEU A 165 -4.19 0.79 -3.85
C LEU A 165 -5.33 -0.21 -3.73
N MET A 166 -6.37 -0.01 -4.54
CA MET A 166 -7.56 -0.86 -4.50
C MET A 166 -7.21 -2.30 -4.89
N SER A 167 -7.29 -3.19 -3.93
CA SER A 167 -7.02 -4.61 -4.13
C SER A 167 -7.97 -5.22 -5.15
N PRO A 168 -7.52 -6.17 -6.00
CA PRO A 168 -8.35 -6.78 -7.05
C PRO A 168 -9.67 -7.39 -6.56
N ILE A 169 -9.73 -7.88 -5.32
CA ILE A 169 -10.97 -8.44 -4.74
C ILE A 169 -12.13 -7.42 -4.69
N TYR A 170 -11.83 -6.12 -4.73
CA TYR A 170 -12.83 -5.06 -4.72
C TYR A 170 -13.23 -4.59 -6.12
N ASN A 171 -12.69 -5.17 -7.19
CA ASN A 171 -13.10 -4.86 -8.54
C ASN A 171 -14.53 -5.35 -8.78
N LEU A 172 -15.42 -4.42 -9.11
CA LEU A 172 -16.85 -4.72 -9.27
C LEU A 172 -17.16 -5.65 -10.44
N ASP A 173 -16.28 -5.69 -11.43
CA ASP A 173 -16.36 -6.52 -12.64
C ASP A 173 -15.61 -7.86 -12.51
N GLY A 174 -15.01 -8.13 -11.34
CA GLY A 174 -14.23 -9.33 -11.11
C GLY A 174 -12.86 -9.38 -11.83
N TYR A 175 -12.38 -8.23 -12.34
CA TYR A 175 -11.06 -8.16 -12.97
C TYR A 175 -9.96 -8.59 -11.99
N PRO A 176 -9.08 -9.56 -12.33
CA PRO A 176 -8.19 -10.22 -11.38
C PRO A 176 -6.93 -9.41 -11.04
N ALA A 177 -6.70 -8.26 -11.69
CA ALA A 177 -5.56 -7.39 -11.49
C ALA A 177 -5.97 -6.03 -10.90
N PHE A 178 -4.99 -5.16 -10.60
CA PHE A 178 -5.27 -3.82 -10.10
C PHE A 178 -5.86 -2.94 -11.21
N ALA A 179 -7.17 -2.76 -11.18
CA ALA A 179 -7.88 -1.92 -12.14
C ALA A 179 -7.62 -0.43 -11.92
N CYS A 180 -7.30 -0.05 -10.68
CA CYS A 180 -7.01 1.33 -10.31
C CYS A 180 -5.80 1.43 -9.39
N ASN A 181 -4.64 1.64 -9.97
CA ASN A 181 -3.39 1.90 -9.26
C ASN A 181 -2.88 3.34 -9.45
N ARG A 182 -3.41 4.10 -10.42
CA ARG A 182 -3.19 5.54 -10.52
C ARG A 182 -4.22 6.26 -9.66
N THR A 183 -3.78 6.71 -8.48
CA THR A 183 -4.67 7.26 -7.47
C THR A 183 -3.98 8.33 -6.64
N ASN A 184 -4.77 9.25 -6.08
CA ASN A 184 -4.32 10.14 -5.04
C ASN A 184 -5.42 10.33 -3.99
N GLY A 185 -5.04 10.80 -2.81
CA GLY A 185 -5.99 11.02 -1.75
C GLY A 185 -5.35 11.38 -0.43
N PHE A 186 -6.13 11.32 0.62
CA PHE A 186 -5.65 11.56 1.97
C PHE A 186 -6.28 10.59 2.95
N HIS A 187 -5.62 10.41 4.06
CA HIS A 187 -6.09 9.64 5.21
C HIS A 187 -5.84 10.45 6.48
N ILE A 188 -6.84 10.50 7.36
CA ILE A 188 -6.76 11.15 8.67
C ILE A 188 -7.27 10.16 9.69
N GLY A 189 -6.53 10.03 10.79
CA GLY A 189 -6.93 9.19 11.92
C GLY A 189 -6.73 9.93 13.24
N ALA A 190 -7.66 9.73 14.16
CA ALA A 190 -7.56 10.25 15.52
C ALA A 190 -7.94 9.17 16.52
N SER A 191 -7.30 9.19 17.68
CA SER A 191 -7.61 8.32 18.81
C SER A 191 -7.50 9.05 20.13
N GLY A 192 -8.24 8.57 21.13
CA GLY A 192 -8.22 9.15 22.46
C GLY A 192 -9.21 8.47 23.39
N TYR A 193 -9.45 9.10 24.53
CA TYR A 193 -10.36 8.59 25.56
C TYR A 193 -11.52 9.58 25.74
N ILE A 194 -12.77 9.11 25.58
CA ILE A 194 -13.97 9.87 25.90
C ILE A 194 -14.14 9.95 27.41
N ILE A 195 -13.97 8.79 28.07
CA ILE A 195 -13.84 8.61 29.53
C ILE A 195 -12.70 7.64 29.78
N PRO A 196 -12.16 7.52 31.00
CA PRO A 196 -10.98 6.67 31.26
C PRO A 196 -11.11 5.21 30.83
N THR A 197 -12.35 4.68 30.75
CA THR A 197 -12.66 3.30 30.36
C THR A 197 -13.11 3.15 28.91
N LEU A 198 -13.31 4.24 28.16
CA LEU A 198 -13.77 4.22 26.77
C LEU A 198 -12.78 4.93 25.86
N GLU A 199 -11.99 4.14 25.17
CA GLU A 199 -11.11 4.58 24.10
C GLU A 199 -11.88 4.65 22.78
N TYR A 200 -11.61 5.67 21.96
CA TYR A 200 -12.12 5.76 20.61
C TYR A 200 -11.01 5.80 19.59
N ARG A 201 -11.29 5.35 18.37
CA ARG A 201 -10.49 5.55 17.17
C ARG A 201 -11.40 5.91 16.01
N MET A 202 -11.05 6.97 15.32
CA MET A 202 -11.76 7.46 14.14
C MET A 202 -10.79 7.51 12.96
N LEU A 203 -11.22 7.00 11.82
CA LEU A 203 -10.46 7.05 10.57
C LEU A 203 -11.34 7.65 9.48
N LEU A 204 -10.76 8.56 8.68
CA LEU A 204 -11.38 9.16 7.52
C LEU A 204 -10.39 9.06 6.36
N GLY A 205 -10.82 8.54 5.23
CA GLY A 205 -10.06 8.46 4.00
C GLY A 205 -10.84 9.03 2.83
N TYR A 206 -10.14 9.70 1.94
CA TYR A 206 -10.64 10.07 0.63
C TYR A 206 -9.68 9.61 -0.44
N GLN A 207 -10.18 8.96 -1.46
CA GLN A 207 -9.40 8.45 -2.58
C GLN A 207 -10.04 8.87 -3.90
N ARG A 208 -9.20 9.31 -4.85
CA ARG A 208 -9.58 9.60 -6.22
C ARG A 208 -8.76 8.70 -7.14
N GLY A 209 -9.42 7.79 -7.84
CA GLY A 209 -8.84 6.83 -8.76
C GLY A 209 -8.98 7.28 -10.20
N LEU A 210 -7.93 7.05 -10.98
CA LEU A 210 -7.82 7.40 -12.41
C LEU A 210 -7.75 6.17 -13.31
N GLY A 211 -7.91 4.95 -12.74
CA GLY A 211 -7.63 3.70 -13.44
C GLY A 211 -6.14 3.38 -13.45
N ASN A 212 -5.65 2.76 -14.50
CA ASN A 212 -4.24 2.55 -14.75
C ASN A 212 -3.83 3.15 -16.11
N TYR A 213 -2.57 3.07 -16.53
CA TYR A 213 -2.14 3.65 -17.80
C TYR A 213 -2.71 2.92 -19.01
N THR A 214 -2.93 1.63 -18.92
CA THR A 214 -3.49 0.82 -20.04
C THR A 214 -4.99 1.04 -20.17
N TYR A 215 -5.70 1.13 -19.03
CA TYR A 215 -7.14 1.29 -18.94
C TYR A 215 -7.49 2.49 -18.05
N PRO A 216 -7.26 3.73 -18.51
CA PRO A 216 -7.62 4.92 -17.75
C PRO A 216 -9.14 5.05 -17.66
N TYR A 217 -9.62 5.52 -16.51
CA TYR A 217 -11.05 5.86 -16.39
C TYR A 217 -11.35 7.12 -17.21
N TYR A 218 -12.47 7.10 -17.93
CA TYR A 218 -12.94 8.28 -18.67
C TYR A 218 -13.19 9.48 -17.74
N HIS A 219 -13.77 9.23 -16.58
CA HIS A 219 -13.88 10.18 -15.49
C HIS A 219 -13.26 9.58 -14.22
N ALA A 220 -12.56 10.40 -13.47
CA ALA A 220 -12.05 9.97 -12.18
C ALA A 220 -13.18 9.47 -11.27
N ARG A 221 -12.94 8.37 -10.57
CA ARG A 221 -13.86 7.80 -9.58
C ARG A 221 -13.34 8.09 -8.19
N SER A 222 -14.18 8.54 -7.29
CA SER A 222 -13.77 8.81 -5.91
C SER A 222 -14.47 7.90 -4.94
N ASN A 223 -13.88 7.79 -3.75
CA ASN A 223 -14.46 7.10 -2.61
C ASN A 223 -14.10 7.85 -1.32
N THR A 224 -15.07 7.94 -0.42
CA THR A 224 -14.84 8.38 0.96
C THR A 224 -15.09 7.19 1.87
N SER A 225 -14.15 6.91 2.75
CA SER A 225 -14.20 5.84 3.72
C SER A 225 -14.16 6.42 5.12
N PHE A 226 -15.02 5.95 6.00
CA PHE A 226 -15.06 6.36 7.40
C PHE A 226 -15.16 5.15 8.30
N MET A 227 -14.44 5.17 9.43
CA MET A 227 -14.56 4.16 10.49
C MET A 227 -14.56 4.83 11.86
N LEU A 228 -15.46 4.38 12.72
CA LEU A 228 -15.49 4.70 14.14
C LEU A 228 -15.37 3.41 14.95
N GLU A 229 -14.46 3.38 15.89
CA GLU A 229 -14.24 2.27 16.85
C GLU A 229 -14.34 2.81 18.27
N GLY A 230 -15.04 2.08 19.12
CA GLY A 230 -15.04 2.26 20.57
C GLY A 230 -14.54 1.01 21.23
N ASN A 231 -13.61 1.13 22.19
CA ASN A 231 -13.08 0.04 22.99
C ASN A 231 -13.34 0.35 24.45
N PHE A 232 -14.25 -0.42 25.05
CA PHE A 232 -14.69 -0.27 26.44
C PHE A 232 -13.97 -1.27 27.34
N ASP A 233 -13.25 -0.76 28.33
CA ASP A 233 -12.67 -1.56 29.42
C ASP A 233 -13.76 -1.92 30.42
N ALA A 234 -14.23 -3.18 30.39
CA ALA A 234 -15.25 -3.73 31.26
C ALA A 234 -14.67 -4.47 32.49
N SER A 235 -13.39 -4.19 32.82
CA SER A 235 -12.70 -4.85 33.95
C SER A 235 -13.37 -4.61 35.30
N ALA A 236 -14.20 -3.57 35.43
CA ALA A 236 -15.04 -3.33 36.60
C ALA A 236 -16.17 -4.37 36.75
N ILE A 237 -16.62 -4.99 35.67
CA ILE A 237 -17.63 -6.06 35.65
C ILE A 237 -16.93 -7.41 35.88
N THR A 238 -15.88 -7.67 35.11
CA THR A 238 -15.06 -8.89 35.22
C THR A 238 -13.62 -8.53 34.87
N PRO A 239 -12.65 -8.76 35.78
CA PRO A 239 -11.25 -8.45 35.53
C PRO A 239 -10.75 -9.07 34.21
N GLY A 240 -10.18 -8.27 33.33
CA GLY A 240 -9.68 -8.68 32.02
C GLY A 240 -10.72 -8.74 30.90
N LEU A 241 -11.97 -8.32 31.15
CA LEU A 241 -13.00 -8.19 30.13
C LEU A 241 -12.86 -6.84 29.38
N SER A 242 -12.93 -6.87 28.06
CA SER A 242 -13.08 -5.67 27.21
C SER A 242 -14.04 -5.93 26.06
N MET A 243 -14.73 -4.88 25.63
CA MET A 243 -15.71 -4.91 24.54
C MET A 243 -15.32 -3.87 23.48
N LYS A 244 -15.34 -4.27 22.23
CA LYS A 244 -15.04 -3.39 21.11
C LYS A 244 -16.22 -3.37 20.14
N ALA A 245 -16.61 -2.18 19.70
CA ALA A 245 -17.57 -1.96 18.62
C ALA A 245 -16.91 -1.15 17.51
N GLN A 246 -17.16 -1.55 16.27
CA GLN A 246 -16.67 -0.85 15.06
C GLN A 246 -17.84 -0.64 14.10
N LEU A 247 -17.89 0.55 13.51
CA LEU A 247 -18.77 0.92 12.40
C LEU A 247 -17.92 1.47 11.28
N ALA A 248 -18.16 1.03 10.05
CA ALA A 248 -17.43 1.48 8.88
C ALA A 248 -18.37 1.73 7.71
N PHE A 249 -18.03 2.74 6.92
CA PHE A 249 -18.79 3.14 5.73
C PHE A 249 -17.84 3.44 4.59
N ASP A 250 -18.19 2.95 3.40
CA ASP A 250 -17.62 3.41 2.13
C ASP A 250 -18.72 4.08 1.31
N CYS A 251 -18.40 5.20 0.67
CA CYS A 251 -19.32 5.92 -0.21
C CYS A 251 -18.56 6.43 -1.44
N GLY A 252 -18.98 6.00 -2.63
CA GLY A 252 -18.41 6.49 -3.87
C GLY A 252 -18.39 5.49 -5.02
N ALA A 253 -17.97 5.97 -6.19
CA ALA A 253 -17.97 5.20 -7.43
C ALA A 253 -16.75 4.26 -7.59
N LEU A 254 -15.74 4.36 -6.72
CA LEU A 254 -14.53 3.56 -6.82
C LEU A 254 -14.69 2.19 -6.16
N ARG A 255 -15.28 2.14 -4.96
CA ARG A 255 -15.47 0.91 -4.17
C ARG A 255 -16.93 0.55 -3.94
N GLY A 256 -17.85 1.42 -4.40
CA GLY A 256 -19.27 1.30 -4.10
C GLY A 256 -19.65 1.88 -2.74
N ASN A 257 -20.91 1.68 -2.37
CA ASN A 257 -21.45 2.10 -1.08
C ASN A 257 -21.56 0.86 -0.19
N ASN A 258 -20.83 0.84 0.90
CA ASN A 258 -20.76 -0.30 1.79
C ASN A 258 -20.94 0.16 3.25
N PHE A 259 -21.51 -0.71 4.06
CA PHE A 259 -21.60 -0.56 5.49
C PHE A 259 -21.12 -1.82 6.15
N GLY A 260 -20.31 -1.68 7.20
CA GLY A 260 -19.83 -2.78 8.01
C GLY A 260 -19.93 -2.46 9.49
N CYS A 261 -20.22 -3.48 10.30
CA CYS A 261 -20.13 -3.41 11.74
C CYS A 261 -19.44 -4.65 12.29
N CYS A 262 -18.75 -4.47 13.40
CA CYS A 262 -18.09 -5.57 14.11
C CYS A 262 -18.25 -5.36 15.62
N LEU A 263 -18.62 -6.42 16.33
CA LEU A 263 -18.61 -6.48 17.79
C LEU A 263 -17.62 -7.55 18.23
N SER A 264 -16.75 -7.20 19.17
CA SER A 264 -15.77 -8.14 19.72
C SER A 264 -15.82 -8.08 21.24
N VAL A 265 -15.81 -9.24 21.88
CA VAL A 265 -15.64 -9.39 23.32
C VAL A 265 -14.35 -10.13 23.57
N THR A 266 -13.47 -9.55 24.34
CA THR A 266 -12.18 -10.14 24.69
C THR A 266 -12.08 -10.33 26.18
N TYR A 267 -11.74 -11.55 26.61
CA TYR A 267 -11.44 -11.87 28.00
C TYR A 267 -10.00 -12.35 28.13
N LYS A 268 -9.23 -11.67 28.98
CA LYS A 268 -7.85 -12.02 29.32
C LYS A 268 -7.81 -12.56 30.74
N GLY A 269 -7.95 -13.87 30.89
CA GLY A 269 -7.84 -14.58 32.15
C GLY A 269 -6.47 -15.25 32.33
N LYS A 270 -6.07 -15.48 33.58
CA LYS A 270 -5.00 -16.42 33.91
C LYS A 270 -5.62 -17.82 33.91
N ILE A 271 -5.18 -18.68 33.00
CA ILE A 271 -5.44 -20.13 33.10
C ILE A 271 -4.55 -20.59 34.24
N GLY A 272 -5.19 -21.03 35.35
CA GLY A 272 -4.57 -21.24 36.63
C GLY A 272 -3.37 -22.19 36.62
N ARG A 273 -2.56 -22.00 37.64
CA ARG A 273 -1.67 -23.05 38.14
C ARG A 273 -2.47 -24.04 38.92
#